data_5959eeac52b2b293022e09a5ffa96c24
#
_entry.id   5959eeac52b2b293022e09a5ffa96c24
#
_cell.length_a   1.000
_cell.length_b   1.000
_cell.length_c   1.000
_cell.angle_alpha   90.00
_cell.angle_beta   90.00
_cell.angle_gamma   90.00
#
_symmetry.space_group_name_H-M   'P 1'
#
loop_
_entity.id
_entity.type
_entity.pdbx_description
1 polymer ?
#
loop_
_entity_poly.entity_id
_entity_poly.type
_entity_poly.pdbx_seq_one_letter_code
_entity_poly.pdbx_strand_id
1 'polypeptide(L)'
;MYIGYKGIYQVSNLGQIKSIPRKYVTKERLLNQYNRNGYLCVGLQGPKYRYVHILVAEAFIPNPENKPTVNHKDGNKHNNRVDNLEWATYSENLKHALDNGLKNKRKRLLYSINRRNQKKNWRRYT
;
A
#
# COMPACT_ATOMS: atom_id res chain seq x y z
N MET A 1 12.80 2.16 7.42
CA MET A 1 12.49 1.23 8.50
C MET A 1 11.86 1.96 9.67
N TYR A 2 10.85 1.36 10.28
CA TYR A 2 10.10 2.03 11.32
C TYR A 2 10.46 1.51 12.67
N ILE A 3 11.61 1.91 13.13
CA ILE A 3 12.03 1.63 14.50
C ILE A 3 10.99 2.25 15.43
N GLY A 4 10.46 1.48 16.35
CA GLY A 4 9.41 1.94 17.25
C GLY A 4 8.00 1.53 16.85
N TYR A 5 7.80 1.09 15.58
CA TYR A 5 6.48 0.64 15.13
C TYR A 5 6.43 -0.87 14.92
N LYS A 6 7.55 -1.53 15.02
CA LYS A 6 7.68 -2.97 14.80
C LYS A 6 6.73 -3.75 15.69
N GLY A 7 5.90 -4.60 15.09
CA GLY A 7 4.99 -5.44 15.83
C GLY A 7 3.72 -4.76 16.33
N ILE A 8 3.56 -3.46 16.06
CA ILE A 8 2.37 -2.70 16.48
C ILE A 8 1.30 -2.68 15.41
N TYR A 9 1.70 -2.78 14.14
CA TYR A 9 0.78 -2.68 13.01
C TYR A 9 0.85 -3.91 12.13
N GLN A 10 -0.26 -4.20 11.47
CA GLN A 10 -0.35 -5.22 10.42
C GLN A 10 -0.86 -4.59 9.14
N VAL A 11 -0.35 -5.08 8.02
CA VAL A 11 -0.68 -4.60 6.69
C VAL A 11 -1.34 -5.73 5.91
N SER A 12 -2.49 -5.46 5.28
CA SER A 12 -3.17 -6.47 4.47
C SER A 12 -2.76 -6.38 3.01
N ASN A 13 -2.92 -7.48 2.30
CA ASN A 13 -2.71 -7.54 0.85
C ASN A 13 -3.72 -6.70 0.05
N LEU A 14 -4.76 -6.21 0.70
CA LEU A 14 -5.78 -5.37 0.08
C LEU A 14 -5.62 -3.88 0.40
N GLY A 15 -4.51 -3.51 1.07
CA GLY A 15 -4.21 -2.12 1.35
C GLY A 15 -4.82 -1.57 2.61
N GLN A 16 -5.17 -2.41 3.57
CA GLN A 16 -5.64 -1.98 4.88
C GLN A 16 -4.53 -2.09 5.91
N ILE A 17 -4.55 -1.20 6.89
CA ILE A 17 -3.59 -1.17 7.98
C ILE A 17 -4.36 -1.24 9.29
N LYS A 18 -3.94 -2.08 10.20
CA LYS A 18 -4.56 -2.15 11.52
C LYS A 18 -3.53 -2.09 12.65
N SER A 19 -3.95 -1.50 13.75
CA SER A 19 -3.21 -1.53 15.00
C SER A 19 -3.58 -2.81 15.74
N ILE A 20 -2.56 -3.54 16.23
CA ILE A 20 -2.80 -4.78 16.96
C ILE A 20 -2.81 -4.52 18.47
N PRO A 21 -3.45 -5.39 19.27
CA PRO A 21 -3.50 -5.24 20.72
C PRO A 21 -2.11 -5.23 21.35
N ARG A 22 -1.95 -4.42 22.39
CA ARG A 22 -0.72 -4.33 23.16
C ARG A 22 -1.05 -3.79 24.56
N LYS A 23 -0.06 -3.61 25.42
CA LYS A 23 -0.22 -3.38 26.84
C LYS A 23 -1.33 -2.39 27.22
N TYR A 24 -1.40 -1.23 26.57
CA TYR A 24 -2.39 -0.19 26.86
C TYR A 24 -3.45 -0.01 25.79
N VAL A 25 -3.39 -0.85 24.73
CA VAL A 25 -4.33 -0.83 23.62
C VAL A 25 -4.82 -2.25 23.43
N THR A 26 -5.99 -2.57 23.98
CA THR A 26 -6.45 -3.95 24.10
C THR A 26 -7.25 -4.44 22.89
N LYS A 27 -7.64 -3.56 21.96
CA LYS A 27 -8.46 -3.92 20.81
C LYS A 27 -7.75 -3.64 19.51
N GLU A 28 -7.99 -4.50 18.52
CA GLU A 28 -7.61 -4.22 17.14
C GLU A 28 -8.38 -3.02 16.62
N ARG A 29 -7.75 -2.25 15.75
CA ARG A 29 -8.39 -1.12 15.11
C ARG A 29 -7.85 -0.92 13.71
N LEU A 30 -8.76 -0.85 12.73
CA LEU A 30 -8.38 -0.42 11.39
C LEU A 30 -8.06 1.07 11.43
N LEU A 31 -6.93 1.44 10.85
CA LEU A 31 -6.52 2.83 10.79
C LEU A 31 -7.25 3.55 9.67
N ASN A 32 -7.70 4.76 9.95
CA ASN A 32 -8.31 5.62 8.95
C ASN A 32 -7.24 6.06 7.95
N GLN A 33 -7.58 6.01 6.67
CA GLN A 33 -6.71 6.47 5.61
C GLN A 33 -7.21 7.81 5.09
N TYR A 34 -6.27 8.69 4.77
CA TYR A 34 -6.59 10.00 4.25
C TYR A 34 -5.71 10.32 3.05
N ASN A 35 -6.23 11.20 2.17
CA ASN A 35 -5.55 11.59 0.95
C ASN A 35 -4.49 12.65 1.26
N ARG A 36 -3.28 12.41 0.77
CA ARG A 36 -2.19 13.38 0.85
C ARG A 36 -1.44 13.38 -0.48
N ASN A 37 -1.55 14.48 -1.21
CA ASN A 37 -0.95 14.62 -2.54
C ASN A 37 -1.40 13.54 -3.54
N GLY A 38 -2.65 13.11 -3.43
CA GLY A 38 -3.22 12.09 -4.31
C GLY A 38 -3.04 10.65 -3.85
N TYR A 39 -2.21 10.42 -2.83
CA TYR A 39 -1.95 9.08 -2.28
C TYR A 39 -2.62 8.91 -0.93
N LEU A 40 -3.01 7.68 -0.61
CA LEU A 40 -3.55 7.37 0.70
C LEU A 40 -2.42 7.16 1.70
N CYS A 41 -2.59 7.72 2.89
CA CYS A 41 -1.64 7.53 3.99
C CYS A 41 -2.36 7.30 5.31
N VAL A 42 -1.61 6.83 6.30
CA VAL A 42 -2.10 6.57 7.65
C VAL A 42 -1.22 7.28 8.66
N GLY A 43 -1.81 7.73 9.75
CA GLY A 43 -1.07 8.23 10.90
C GLY A 43 -0.59 7.07 11.75
N LEU A 44 0.70 7.07 12.06
CA LEU A 44 1.30 6.07 12.93
C LEU A 44 1.56 6.69 14.30
N GLN A 45 2.08 5.88 15.22
CA GLN A 45 2.38 6.32 16.57
C GLN A 45 3.25 7.59 16.55
N GLY A 46 2.82 8.61 17.28
CA GLY A 46 3.46 9.92 17.25
C GLY A 46 2.95 10.78 16.09
N PRO A 47 3.62 11.89 15.78
CA PRO A 47 3.18 12.82 14.72
C PRO A 47 3.57 12.38 13.30
N LYS A 48 3.87 11.11 13.10
CA LYS A 48 4.35 10.60 11.81
C LYS A 48 3.23 10.01 10.98
N TYR A 49 3.43 10.02 9.65
CA TYR A 49 2.53 9.36 8.72
C TYR A 49 3.32 8.55 7.71
N ARG A 50 2.65 7.59 7.06
CA ARG A 50 3.25 6.78 6.00
C ARG A 50 2.24 6.55 4.89
N TYR A 51 2.75 6.47 3.67
CA TYR A 51 1.92 6.14 2.52
C TYR A 51 1.59 4.65 2.53
N VAL A 52 0.31 4.34 2.32
CA VAL A 52 -0.19 2.96 2.36
C VAL A 52 0.47 2.09 1.29
N HIS A 53 0.61 2.59 0.07
CA HIS A 53 1.21 1.81 -1.01
C HIS A 53 2.64 1.39 -0.71
N ILE A 54 3.40 2.22 -0.04
CA ILE A 54 4.77 1.89 0.36
C ILE A 54 4.76 0.82 1.45
N LEU A 55 3.87 0.94 2.44
CA LEU A 55 3.75 -0.06 3.50
C LEU A 55 3.38 -1.44 2.94
N VAL A 56 2.43 -1.48 2.00
CA VAL A 56 2.01 -2.73 1.36
C VAL A 56 3.17 -3.34 0.57
N ALA A 57 3.86 -2.54 -0.22
CA ALA A 57 4.98 -3.03 -1.02
C ALA A 57 6.11 -3.56 -0.13
N GLU A 58 6.45 -2.85 0.93
CA GLU A 58 7.49 -3.30 1.86
C GLU A 58 7.11 -4.61 2.55
N ALA A 59 5.83 -4.80 2.86
CA ALA A 59 5.37 -5.99 3.58
C ALA A 59 5.25 -7.23 2.68
N PHE A 60 4.93 -7.07 1.41
CA PHE A 60 4.54 -8.18 0.55
C PHE A 60 5.41 -8.36 -0.69
N ILE A 61 6.07 -7.33 -1.21
CA ILE A 61 6.74 -7.39 -2.49
C ILE A 61 8.26 -7.26 -2.29
N PRO A 62 9.04 -8.30 -2.63
CA PRO A 62 10.50 -8.21 -2.54
C PRO A 62 11.05 -7.11 -3.45
N ASN A 63 12.11 -6.45 -3.02
CA ASN A 63 12.77 -5.39 -3.78
C ASN A 63 14.28 -5.67 -3.88
N PRO A 64 14.68 -6.74 -4.60
CA PRO A 64 16.10 -7.13 -4.64
C PRO A 64 16.99 -6.12 -5.35
N GLU A 65 16.43 -5.33 -6.26
CA GLU A 65 17.16 -4.29 -6.98
C GLU A 65 17.15 -2.94 -6.26
N ASN A 66 16.54 -2.89 -5.09
CA ASN A 66 16.45 -1.69 -4.26
C ASN A 66 15.91 -0.48 -5.04
N LYS A 67 14.84 -0.68 -5.76
CA LYS A 67 14.20 0.38 -6.55
C LYS A 67 13.55 1.40 -5.62
N PRO A 68 13.59 2.70 -5.96
CA PRO A 68 13.23 3.77 -5.02
C PRO A 68 11.75 4.08 -4.92
N THR A 69 10.92 3.67 -5.87
CA THR A 69 9.50 4.04 -5.90
C THR A 69 8.60 2.85 -6.03
N VAL A 70 7.32 3.05 -5.72
CA VAL A 70 6.26 2.06 -5.91
C VAL A 70 5.27 2.62 -6.92
N ASN A 71 4.97 1.83 -7.94
CA ASN A 71 4.07 2.20 -9.01
C ASN A 71 2.72 1.51 -8.84
N HIS A 72 1.63 2.23 -9.12
CA HIS A 72 0.28 1.66 -9.21
C HIS A 72 0.04 1.24 -10.66
N LYS A 73 -0.04 -0.06 -10.89
CA LYS A 73 -0.09 -0.61 -12.27
C LYS A 73 -1.27 -0.08 -13.07
N ASP A 74 -2.41 0.14 -12.44
CA ASP A 74 -3.60 0.69 -13.10
C ASP A 74 -3.65 2.21 -13.13
N GLY A 75 -2.65 2.88 -12.56
CA GLY A 75 -2.62 4.34 -12.45
C GLY A 75 -3.53 4.91 -11.37
N ASN A 76 -4.27 4.09 -10.65
CA ASN A 76 -5.13 4.54 -9.58
C ASN A 76 -4.35 4.56 -8.26
N LYS A 77 -4.01 5.75 -7.80
CA LYS A 77 -3.21 5.96 -6.58
C LYS A 77 -3.89 5.48 -5.30
N HIS A 78 -5.18 5.21 -5.33
CA HIS A 78 -5.94 4.72 -4.19
C HIS A 78 -6.11 3.20 -4.21
N ASN A 79 -5.70 2.52 -5.26
CA ASN A 79 -5.77 1.07 -5.35
C ASN A 79 -4.46 0.45 -4.84
N ASN A 80 -4.39 0.23 -3.54
CA ASN A 80 -3.18 -0.20 -2.85
C ASN A 80 -3.14 -1.71 -2.60
N ARG A 81 -3.75 -2.49 -3.46
CA ARG A 81 -3.69 -3.95 -3.40
C ARG A 81 -2.32 -4.42 -3.88
N VAL A 82 -1.83 -5.50 -3.30
CA VAL A 82 -0.52 -6.06 -3.63
C VAL A 82 -0.38 -6.35 -5.13
N ASP A 83 -1.43 -6.88 -5.75
CA ASP A 83 -1.40 -7.23 -7.17
C ASP A 83 -1.41 -6.02 -8.10
N ASN A 84 -1.66 -4.83 -7.57
CA ASN A 84 -1.61 -3.58 -8.32
C ASN A 84 -0.33 -2.77 -8.11
N LEU A 85 0.54 -3.22 -7.23
CA LEU A 85 1.74 -2.48 -6.87
C LEU A 85 3.00 -3.16 -7.39
N GLU A 86 3.99 -2.35 -7.75
CA GLU A 86 5.30 -2.85 -8.13
C GLU A 86 6.37 -1.83 -7.77
N TRP A 87 7.54 -2.33 -7.42
CA TRP A 87 8.70 -1.46 -7.25
C TRP A 87 9.17 -0.98 -8.61
N ALA A 88 9.57 0.29 -8.70
CA ALA A 88 9.95 0.91 -9.97
C ALA A 88 11.06 1.92 -9.78
N THR A 89 11.88 2.11 -10.83
CA THR A 89 12.78 3.26 -10.88
C THR A 89 12.00 4.51 -11.25
N TYR A 90 12.62 5.67 -11.09
CA TYR A 90 11.98 6.92 -11.49
C TYR A 90 11.65 6.94 -12.98
N SER A 91 12.55 6.41 -13.82
CA SER A 91 12.33 6.34 -15.26
C SER A 91 11.17 5.41 -15.62
N GLU A 92 11.12 4.23 -15.02
CA GLU A 92 10.02 3.27 -15.23
C GLU A 92 8.69 3.87 -14.81
N ASN A 93 8.66 4.57 -13.69
CA ASN A 93 7.45 5.19 -13.17
C ASN A 93 6.95 6.30 -14.10
N LEU A 94 7.86 7.13 -14.62
CA LEU A 94 7.52 8.18 -15.57
C LEU A 94 6.97 7.58 -16.86
N LYS A 95 7.62 6.55 -17.40
CA LYS A 95 7.15 5.88 -18.62
C LYS A 95 5.76 5.31 -18.42
N HIS A 96 5.51 4.66 -17.29
CA HIS A 96 4.21 4.11 -16.98
C HIS A 96 3.13 5.20 -16.93
N ALA A 97 3.44 6.35 -16.34
CA ALA A 97 2.50 7.47 -16.26
C ALA A 97 2.14 7.99 -17.65
N LEU A 98 3.10 8.05 -18.56
CA LEU A 98 2.87 8.48 -19.94
C LEU A 98 2.02 7.46 -20.72
N ASP A 99 2.30 6.18 -20.55
CA ASP A 99 1.60 5.10 -21.27
C ASP A 99 0.19 4.89 -20.75
N ASN A 100 -0.08 5.23 -19.49
CA ASN A 100 -1.29 4.83 -18.79
C ASN A 100 -2.50 5.70 -19.13
N GLY A 101 -2.29 6.83 -19.77
CA GLY A 101 -3.38 7.74 -20.11
C GLY A 101 -4.43 7.12 -21.03
N LEU A 102 -4.03 6.17 -21.89
CA LEU A 102 -4.92 5.56 -22.86
C LEU A 102 -5.59 4.27 -22.38
N LYS A 103 -5.05 3.62 -21.33
CA LYS A 103 -5.48 2.27 -20.94
C LYS A 103 -6.12 2.18 -19.55
N ASN A 104 -6.25 3.30 -18.86
CA ASN A 104 -6.68 3.32 -17.47
C ASN A 104 -8.04 2.69 -17.20
N LYS A 105 -9.02 2.98 -18.03
CA LYS A 105 -10.39 2.51 -17.82
C LYS A 105 -10.49 0.98 -17.84
N ARG A 106 -9.80 0.33 -18.77
CA ARG A 106 -9.78 -1.14 -18.85
C ARG A 106 -9.15 -1.77 -17.63
N LYS A 107 -8.01 -1.25 -17.20
CA LYS A 107 -7.30 -1.78 -16.05
C LYS A 107 -8.11 -1.67 -14.78
N ARG A 108 -8.79 -0.54 -14.57
CA ARG A 108 -9.64 -0.34 -13.40
C ARG A 108 -10.76 -1.37 -13.32
N LEU A 109 -11.38 -1.68 -14.45
CA LEU A 109 -12.44 -2.68 -14.49
C LEU A 109 -11.92 -4.07 -14.09
N LEU A 110 -10.80 -4.49 -14.63
CA LEU A 110 -10.18 -5.78 -14.30
C LEU A 110 -9.86 -5.88 -12.80
N TYR A 111 -9.27 -4.85 -12.22
CA TYR A 111 -8.96 -4.85 -10.79
C TYR A 111 -10.20 -4.88 -9.92
N SER A 112 -11.27 -4.23 -10.34
CA SER A 112 -12.54 -4.28 -9.62
C SER A 112 -13.12 -5.69 -9.57
N ILE A 113 -13.03 -6.44 -10.66
CA ILE A 113 -13.47 -7.83 -10.71
C ILE A 113 -12.62 -8.71 -9.80
N ASN A 114 -11.32 -8.59 -9.89
CA ASN A 114 -10.39 -9.39 -9.09
C ASN A 114 -10.56 -9.15 -7.60
N ARG A 115 -10.87 -7.91 -7.21
CA ARG A 115 -11.06 -7.56 -5.80
C ARG A 115 -12.15 -8.37 -5.13
N ARG A 116 -13.22 -8.73 -5.85
CA ARG A 116 -14.36 -9.47 -5.29
C ARG A 116 -13.98 -10.88 -4.86
N ASN A 117 -12.98 -11.49 -5.51
CA ASN A 117 -12.62 -12.88 -5.32
C ASN A 117 -11.39 -13.07 -4.43
N GLN A 118 -10.75 -12.00 -4.02
CA GLN A 118 -9.51 -12.10 -3.25
C GLN A 118 -9.79 -12.14 -1.76
N LYS A 119 -9.24 -13.17 -1.09
CA LYS A 119 -9.30 -13.25 0.37
C LYS A 119 -8.31 -12.27 0.98
N LYS A 120 -8.74 -11.60 2.05
CA LYS A 120 -7.87 -10.71 2.78
C LYS A 120 -6.81 -11.50 3.52
N ASN A 121 -5.56 -11.08 3.39
CA ASN A 121 -4.41 -11.70 4.03
C ASN A 121 -3.63 -10.63 4.79
N TRP A 122 -3.35 -10.88 6.05
CA TRP A 122 -2.67 -9.92 6.92
C TRP A 122 -1.26 -10.39 7.24
N ARG A 123 -0.30 -9.49 7.16
CA ARG A 123 1.07 -9.72 7.59
C ARG A 123 1.49 -8.68 8.61
N ARG A 124 2.24 -9.11 9.63
CA ARG A 124 2.79 -8.18 10.59
C ARG A 124 3.85 -7.32 9.90
N TYR A 125 3.75 -6.02 10.10
CA TYR A 125 4.74 -5.10 9.58
C TYR A 125 5.94 -5.05 10.52
N THR A 126 7.09 -5.44 10.04
CA THR A 126 8.33 -5.51 10.83
C THR A 126 9.46 -4.74 10.16
#